data_7c60fd99a5cb5ffe64103d2230e4867c
#
_entry.id   7c60fd99a5cb5ffe64103d2230e4867c
#
_cell.length_a   1.000
_cell.length_b   1.000
_cell.length_c   1.000
_cell.angle_alpha   90.00
_cell.angle_beta   90.00
_cell.angle_gamma   90.00
#
_symmetry.space_group_name_H-M   'P 1'
#
loop_
_entity.id
_entity.type
_entity.pdbx_description
1 polymer ?
#
loop_
_entity_poly.entity_id
_entity_poly.type
_entity_poly.pdbx_seq_one_letter_code
_entity_poly.pdbx_strand_id
1 'polypeptide(L)'
;MKLLILEDDPDLGDALGRGLRLSGHAVDWFRDGAGADAALAGTPYDAVVLDLGLPGTDGMTWLRAWRRRGLALPILILTARDGVEQRIAGLDAGADDYLV
;
A
#
# COMPACT_ATOMS: atom_id res chain seq x y z
N MET A 1 9.18 9.40 8.83
CA MET A 1 8.86 7.95 8.72
C MET A 1 9.41 7.40 7.42
N LYS A 2 9.67 6.12 7.37
CA LYS A 2 10.00 5.44 6.12
C LYS A 2 8.75 4.73 5.59
N LEU A 3 8.29 5.13 4.40
CA LEU A 3 7.03 4.68 3.82
C LEU A 3 7.28 3.87 2.55
N LEU A 4 6.48 2.83 2.35
CA LEU A 4 6.42 2.09 1.10
C LEU A 4 5.11 2.44 0.41
N ILE A 5 5.19 2.81 -0.88
CA ILE A 5 4.01 3.02 -1.73
C ILE A 5 3.96 1.91 -2.76
N LEU A 6 2.79 1.28 -2.88
CA LEU A 6 2.50 0.31 -3.95
C LEU A 6 1.40 0.90 -4.82
N GLU A 7 1.80 1.43 -5.99
CA GLU A 7 0.92 2.13 -6.92
C GLU A 7 1.42 1.92 -8.36
N ASP A 8 0.56 1.42 -9.24
CA ASP A 8 0.94 1.14 -10.63
C ASP A 8 0.82 2.36 -11.56
N ASP A 9 -0.01 3.35 -11.19
CA ASP A 9 -0.13 4.58 -11.97
C ASP A 9 1.11 5.45 -11.77
N PRO A 10 1.91 5.71 -12.83
CA PRO A 10 3.13 6.49 -12.68
C PRO A 10 2.90 7.93 -12.26
N ASP A 11 1.80 8.55 -12.67
CA ASP A 11 1.51 9.94 -12.31
C ASP A 11 1.10 10.05 -10.85
N LEU A 12 0.22 9.16 -10.39
CA LEU A 12 -0.23 9.16 -9.00
C LEU A 12 0.90 8.73 -8.05
N GLY A 13 1.65 7.71 -8.40
CA GLY A 13 2.79 7.25 -7.60
C GLY A 13 3.86 8.33 -7.45
N ASP A 14 4.18 9.03 -8.54
CA ASP A 14 5.13 10.14 -8.51
C ASP A 14 4.62 11.30 -7.63
N ALA A 15 3.36 11.67 -7.80
CA ALA A 15 2.76 12.77 -7.02
C ALA A 15 2.71 12.44 -5.52
N LEU A 16 2.29 11.23 -5.15
CA LEU A 16 2.28 10.78 -3.77
C LEU A 16 3.69 10.77 -3.17
N GLY A 17 4.65 10.20 -3.90
CA GLY A 17 6.03 10.12 -3.43
C GLY A 17 6.63 11.49 -3.19
N ARG A 18 6.44 12.42 -4.12
CA ARG A 18 6.94 13.80 -3.99
C ARG A 18 6.28 14.51 -2.83
N GLY A 19 4.96 14.40 -2.69
CA GLY A 19 4.23 15.06 -1.59
C GLY A 19 4.69 14.56 -0.22
N LEU A 20 4.86 13.26 -0.07
CA LEU A 20 5.30 12.67 1.20
C LEU A 20 6.77 13.02 1.51
N ARG A 21 7.63 13.06 0.50
CA ARG A 21 9.03 13.48 0.69
C ARG A 21 9.13 14.95 1.10
N LEU A 22 8.30 15.81 0.51
CA LEU A 22 8.24 17.23 0.90
C LEU A 22 7.79 17.40 2.35
N SER A 23 6.99 16.45 2.87
CA SER A 23 6.59 16.44 4.28
C SER A 23 7.62 15.82 5.21
N GLY A 24 8.79 15.46 4.69
CA GLY A 24 9.90 14.97 5.51
C GLY A 24 10.01 13.45 5.63
N HIS A 25 9.24 12.69 4.85
CA HIS A 25 9.29 11.23 4.88
C HIS A 25 10.28 10.66 3.85
N ALA A 26 10.89 9.53 4.18
CA ALA A 26 11.59 8.70 3.21
C ALA A 26 10.55 7.80 2.52
N VAL A 27 10.60 7.69 1.21
CA VAL A 27 9.60 6.96 0.42
C VAL A 27 10.28 6.04 -0.58
N ASP A 28 9.88 4.76 -0.55
CA ASP A 28 10.19 3.82 -1.62
C ASP A 28 8.89 3.50 -2.36
N TRP A 29 8.89 3.69 -3.67
CA TRP A 29 7.74 3.49 -4.51
C TRP A 29 7.92 2.29 -5.42
N PHE A 30 6.99 1.34 -5.34
CA PHE A 30 6.94 0.15 -6.18
C PHE A 30 5.68 0.18 -7.04
N ARG A 31 5.79 -0.31 -8.28
CA ARG A 31 4.67 -0.36 -9.20
C ARG A 31 4.02 -1.73 -9.29
N ASP A 32 4.63 -2.74 -8.69
CA ASP A 32 4.09 -4.11 -8.64
C ASP A 32 4.23 -4.73 -7.25
N GLY A 33 3.36 -5.68 -6.95
CA GLY A 33 3.30 -6.31 -5.64
C GLY A 33 4.52 -7.17 -5.32
N ALA A 34 5.15 -7.80 -6.30
CA ALA A 34 6.33 -8.64 -6.08
C ALA A 34 7.52 -7.81 -5.59
N GLY A 35 7.73 -6.63 -6.19
CA GLY A 35 8.78 -5.70 -5.76
C GLY A 35 8.53 -5.18 -4.34
N ALA A 36 7.30 -4.80 -4.04
CA ALA A 36 6.92 -4.35 -2.71
C ALA A 36 7.08 -5.47 -1.67
N ASP A 37 6.66 -6.68 -1.99
CA ASP A 37 6.78 -7.84 -1.11
C ASP A 37 8.25 -8.13 -0.77
N ALA A 38 9.12 -8.12 -1.76
CA ALA A 38 10.55 -8.31 -1.54
C ALA A 38 11.15 -7.21 -0.65
N ALA A 39 10.76 -5.96 -0.87
CA ALA A 39 11.22 -4.83 -0.05
C ALA A 39 10.75 -4.96 1.40
N LEU A 40 9.50 -5.35 1.62
CA LEU A 40 8.95 -5.55 2.97
C LEU A 40 9.66 -6.68 3.73
N ALA A 41 10.15 -7.69 3.03
CA ALA A 41 10.89 -8.78 3.64
C ALA A 41 12.29 -8.37 4.12
N GLY A 42 12.91 -7.36 3.49
CA GLY A 42 14.30 -7.01 3.73
C GLY A 42 14.54 -5.61 4.33
N THR A 43 13.52 -4.77 4.40
CA THR A 43 13.66 -3.38 4.85
C THR A 43 12.57 -3.05 5.87
N PRO A 44 12.91 -2.46 7.01
CA PRO A 44 11.89 -2.00 7.95
C PRO A 44 11.22 -0.72 7.46
N TYR A 45 9.91 -0.77 7.29
CA TYR A 45 9.07 0.38 6.96
C TYR A 45 8.19 0.74 8.15
N ASP A 46 7.77 2.01 8.21
CA ASP A 46 6.85 2.48 9.26
C ASP A 46 5.39 2.34 8.84
N ALA A 47 5.10 2.39 7.54
CA ALA A 47 3.75 2.23 7.02
C ALA A 47 3.79 1.91 5.52
N VAL A 48 2.67 1.39 5.03
CA VAL A 48 2.44 1.10 3.60
C VAL A 48 1.22 1.86 3.10
N VAL A 49 1.34 2.48 1.94
CA VAL A 49 0.21 3.01 1.17
C VAL A 49 -0.02 2.06 -0.01
N LEU A 50 -1.20 1.46 -0.07
CA LEU A 50 -1.53 0.38 -1.00
C LEU A 50 -2.66 0.79 -1.92
N ASP A 51 -2.45 0.73 -3.23
CA ASP A 51 -3.52 0.77 -4.22
C ASP A 51 -4.04 -0.64 -4.50
N LEU A 52 -5.36 -0.78 -4.63
CA LEU A 52 -5.98 -2.08 -4.93
C LEU A 52 -5.97 -2.44 -6.41
N GLY A 53 -5.92 -1.46 -7.29
CA GLY A 53 -6.01 -1.64 -8.74
C GLY A 53 -4.71 -2.05 -9.42
N LEU A 54 -3.96 -2.98 -8.84
CA LEU A 54 -2.65 -3.39 -9.36
C LEU A 54 -2.79 -4.39 -10.51
N PRO A 55 -1.87 -4.36 -11.50
CA PRO A 55 -1.82 -5.40 -12.51
C PRO A 55 -1.39 -6.74 -11.91
N GLY A 56 -1.95 -7.83 -12.42
CA GLY A 56 -1.65 -9.17 -11.93
C GLY A 56 -2.40 -9.48 -10.65
N THR A 57 -1.66 -9.70 -9.57
CA THR A 57 -2.25 -10.03 -8.27
C THR A 57 -2.87 -8.81 -7.61
N ASP A 58 -4.13 -8.92 -7.20
CA ASP A 58 -4.88 -7.86 -6.54
C ASP A 58 -4.20 -7.42 -5.23
N GLY A 59 -4.23 -6.12 -4.96
CA GLY A 59 -3.71 -5.55 -3.71
C GLY A 59 -4.32 -6.16 -2.45
N MET A 60 -5.61 -6.54 -2.48
CA MET A 60 -6.24 -7.26 -1.36
C MET A 60 -5.57 -8.59 -1.07
N THR A 61 -5.15 -9.31 -2.10
CA THR A 61 -4.45 -10.59 -1.94
C THR A 61 -3.11 -10.39 -1.26
N TRP A 62 -2.35 -9.34 -1.66
CA TRP A 62 -1.10 -8.99 -1.00
C TRP A 62 -1.31 -8.60 0.46
N LEU A 63 -2.30 -7.76 0.74
CA LEU A 63 -2.62 -7.34 2.10
C LEU A 63 -2.90 -8.53 3.01
N ARG A 64 -3.75 -9.46 2.57
CA ARG A 64 -4.08 -10.67 3.34
C ARG A 64 -2.85 -11.53 3.58
N ALA A 65 -2.00 -11.70 2.56
CA ALA A 65 -0.78 -12.49 2.67
C ALA A 65 0.20 -11.86 3.67
N TRP A 66 0.39 -10.55 3.64
CA TRP A 66 1.27 -9.85 4.58
C TRP A 66 0.75 -9.97 6.01
N ARG A 67 -0.55 -9.81 6.24
CA ARG A 67 -1.13 -9.97 7.57
C ARG A 67 -1.00 -11.38 8.10
N ARG A 68 -1.20 -12.39 7.25
CA ARG A 68 -1.02 -13.80 7.63
C ARG A 68 0.42 -14.12 8.01
N ARG A 69 1.40 -13.45 7.43
CA ARG A 69 2.82 -13.61 7.77
C ARG A 69 3.23 -12.85 9.03
N GLY A 70 2.31 -12.14 9.65
CA GLY A 70 2.57 -11.40 10.87
C GLY A 70 3.09 -9.99 10.67
N LEU A 71 3.03 -9.44 9.47
CA LEU A 71 3.40 -8.06 9.22
C LEU A 71 2.40 -7.14 9.92
N ALA A 72 2.84 -6.40 10.93
CA ALA A 72 1.97 -5.64 11.83
C ALA A 72 1.95 -4.14 11.57
N LEU A 73 2.78 -3.63 10.65
CA LEU A 73 2.86 -2.19 10.39
C LEU A 73 1.55 -1.64 9.80
N PRO A 74 1.27 -0.34 9.99
CA PRO A 74 0.05 0.27 9.44
C PRO A 74 0.00 0.18 7.91
N ILE A 75 -1.15 -0.18 7.39
CA ILE A 75 -1.42 -0.23 5.95
C ILE A 75 -2.65 0.62 5.65
N LEU A 76 -2.44 1.63 4.81
CA LEU A 76 -3.49 2.52 4.32
C LEU A 76 -3.82 2.16 2.88
N ILE A 77 -5.08 1.85 2.61
CA ILE A 77 -5.54 1.67 1.24
C ILE A 77 -5.94 3.02 0.66
N LEU A 78 -5.37 3.35 -0.49
CA LEU A 78 -5.71 4.56 -1.26
C LEU A 78 -6.05 4.13 -2.68
N THR A 79 -7.33 4.22 -3.07
CA THR A 79 -7.79 3.67 -4.33
C THR A 79 -9.03 4.41 -4.84
N ALA A 80 -9.29 4.31 -6.15
CA ALA A 80 -10.52 4.80 -6.75
C ALA A 80 -11.71 3.85 -6.54
N ARG A 81 -11.49 2.64 -6.01
CA ARG A 81 -12.56 1.72 -5.66
C ARG A 81 -13.28 2.25 -4.42
N ASP A 82 -14.48 2.75 -4.59
CA ASP A 82 -15.30 3.23 -3.47
C ASP A 82 -16.48 2.29 -3.21
N GLY A 83 -17.30 2.66 -2.23
CA GLY A 83 -18.44 1.87 -1.81
C GLY A 83 -18.20 1.17 -0.49
N VAL A 84 -19.29 0.97 0.23
CA VAL A 84 -19.25 0.41 1.59
C VAL A 84 -18.68 -1.01 1.60
N GLU A 85 -19.07 -1.82 0.63
CA GLU A 85 -18.61 -3.22 0.54
C GLU A 85 -17.10 -3.30 0.33
N GLN A 86 -16.55 -2.49 -0.57
CA GLN A 86 -15.11 -2.45 -0.83
C GLN A 86 -14.34 -1.97 0.40
N ARG A 87 -14.85 -0.97 1.09
CA ARG A 87 -14.25 -0.45 2.30
C ARG A 87 -14.24 -1.48 3.42
N ILE A 88 -15.36 -2.15 3.63
CA ILE A 88 -15.47 -3.22 4.63
C ILE A 88 -14.51 -4.36 4.30
N ALA A 89 -14.45 -4.79 3.03
CA ALA A 89 -13.54 -5.86 2.61
C ALA A 89 -12.07 -5.49 2.86
N GLY A 90 -11.68 -4.24 2.61
CA GLY A 90 -10.32 -3.76 2.86
C GLY A 90 -9.96 -3.78 4.34
N LEU A 91 -10.84 -3.28 5.18
CA LEU A 91 -10.62 -3.27 6.62
C LEU A 91 -10.62 -4.69 7.21
N ASP A 92 -11.53 -5.56 6.75
CA ASP A 92 -11.58 -6.97 7.16
C ASP A 92 -10.34 -7.75 6.71
N ALA A 93 -9.74 -7.37 5.57
CA ALA A 93 -8.50 -7.98 5.09
C ALA A 93 -7.27 -7.55 5.91
N GLY A 94 -7.40 -6.55 6.77
CA GLY A 94 -6.37 -6.12 7.70
C GLY A 94 -5.81 -4.74 7.48
N ALA A 95 -6.41 -3.90 6.60
CA ALA A 95 -6.01 -2.51 6.48
C ALA A 95 -6.39 -1.72 7.73
N ASP A 96 -5.59 -0.71 8.05
CA ASP A 96 -5.88 0.20 9.17
C ASP A 96 -6.83 1.31 8.75
N ASP A 97 -6.83 1.69 7.48
CA ASP A 97 -7.73 2.69 6.93
C ASP A 97 -7.92 2.48 5.43
N TYR A 98 -8.96 3.10 4.89
CA TYR A 98 -9.34 2.97 3.49
C TYR A 98 -9.81 4.34 2.99
N LEU A 99 -9.05 4.95 2.07
CA LEU A 99 -9.35 6.25 1.49
C LEU A 99 -9.67 6.14 0.00
N VAL A 100 -10.62 6.91 -0.43
CA VAL A 100 -11.04 6.97 -1.84
C VAL A 100 -10.50 8.22 -2.51
#